data_a4686065c9a38deef5bef6a2c32a670d
#
_entry.id   a4686065c9a38deef5bef6a2c32a670d
#
_cell.length_a   1.000
_cell.length_b   1.000
_cell.length_c   1.000
_cell.angle_alpha   90.00
_cell.angle_beta   90.00
_cell.angle_gamma   90.00
#
_symmetry.space_group_name_H-M   'P 1'
#
loop_
_entity.id
_entity.type
_entity.pdbx_description
1 polymer ?
#
loop_
_entity_poly.entity_id
_entity_poly.type
_entity_poly.pdbx_seq_one_letter_code
_entity_poly.pdbx_strand_id
1 'polypeptide(L)'
;QPLKSKTSGSTFKNPKNKFAAELIEMSKCKGLNVGDIFVSSKHANFLINSNKGTASEIEELGKIIIDKVYEKFNIKLEWEIKIVGN
;
A
#
# COMPACT_ATOMS: atom_id res chain seq x y z
N GLN A 1 17.08 10.19 -9.58
CA GLN A 1 15.83 9.54 -9.70
C GLN A 1 14.80 10.21 -8.82
N PRO A 2 13.65 10.32 -9.32
CA PRO A 2 12.66 11.11 -8.62
C PRO A 2 12.19 10.44 -7.35
N LEU A 3 12.16 11.22 -6.32
CA LEU A 3 11.70 10.74 -5.05
C LEU A 3 10.19 10.68 -4.97
N LYS A 4 9.54 11.27 -5.96
CA LYS A 4 8.08 11.29 -5.98
C LYS A 4 7.50 10.10 -6.69
N SER A 5 8.33 9.22 -7.18
CA SER A 5 7.83 8.06 -7.88
C SER A 5 7.24 7.07 -6.88
N LYS A 6 6.46 6.17 -7.41
CA LYS A 6 5.92 5.10 -6.60
C LYS A 6 7.06 4.22 -6.10
N THR A 7 6.78 3.47 -5.08
CA THR A 7 7.75 2.50 -4.60
C THR A 7 7.94 1.43 -5.67
N SER A 8 9.02 0.68 -5.54
CA SER A 8 9.37 -0.36 -6.47
C SER A 8 8.40 -1.53 -6.33
N GLY A 9 7.64 -1.82 -7.35
CA GLY A 9 6.79 -2.99 -7.39
C GLY A 9 5.55 -2.91 -6.53
N SER A 10 4.86 -4.03 -6.44
CA SER A 10 3.63 -4.13 -5.67
C SER A 10 3.92 -4.11 -4.19
N THR A 11 3.06 -3.45 -3.44
CA THR A 11 3.24 -3.33 -2.00
C THR A 11 2.97 -4.64 -1.28
N PHE A 12 1.92 -5.35 -1.68
CA PHE A 12 1.51 -6.59 -1.03
C PHE A 12 1.47 -7.72 -2.02
N LYS A 13 1.69 -8.93 -1.51
CA LYS A 13 1.57 -10.14 -2.32
C LYS A 13 0.11 -10.41 -2.63
N ASN A 14 -0.14 -11.00 -3.79
CA ASN A 14 -1.48 -11.44 -4.11
C ASN A 14 -1.82 -12.66 -3.26
N PRO A 15 -2.96 -12.65 -2.57
CA PRO A 15 -3.40 -13.85 -1.89
C PRO A 15 -3.74 -14.93 -2.89
N LYS A 16 -3.86 -16.16 -2.41
CA LYS A 16 -4.15 -17.27 -3.29
C LYS A 16 -5.44 -17.03 -4.06
N ASN A 17 -5.34 -17.07 -5.39
CA ASN A 17 -6.48 -16.92 -6.30
C ASN A 17 -7.17 -15.56 -6.20
N LYS A 18 -6.44 -14.55 -5.75
CA LYS A 18 -7.00 -13.21 -5.64
C LYS A 18 -5.95 -12.17 -5.98
N PHE A 19 -6.42 -10.96 -6.23
CA PHE A 19 -5.52 -9.85 -6.53
C PHE A 19 -5.58 -8.84 -5.40
N ALA A 20 -4.41 -8.55 -4.83
CA ALA A 20 -4.34 -7.59 -3.74
C ALA A 20 -4.90 -6.23 -4.16
N ALA A 21 -4.62 -5.81 -5.39
CA ALA A 21 -5.10 -4.51 -5.86
C ALA A 21 -6.62 -4.42 -5.81
N GLU A 22 -7.32 -5.50 -6.18
CA GLU A 22 -8.78 -5.49 -6.13
C GLU A 22 -9.29 -5.40 -4.70
N LEU A 23 -8.68 -6.17 -3.82
CA LEU A 23 -9.11 -6.16 -2.41
C LEU A 23 -8.91 -4.79 -1.80
N ILE A 24 -7.79 -4.15 -2.11
CA ILE A 24 -7.48 -2.83 -1.60
C ILE A 24 -8.47 -1.81 -2.14
N GLU A 25 -8.76 -1.89 -3.43
CA GLU A 25 -9.71 -0.96 -4.04
C GLU A 25 -11.10 -1.14 -3.46
N MET A 26 -11.55 -2.38 -3.31
CA MET A 26 -12.88 -2.65 -2.77
C MET A 26 -12.97 -2.30 -1.30
N SER A 27 -11.85 -2.20 -0.62
CA SER A 27 -11.81 -1.75 0.77
C SER A 27 -11.72 -0.23 0.87
N LYS A 28 -11.83 0.47 -0.27
CA LYS A 28 -11.87 1.92 -0.35
C LYS A 28 -10.59 2.55 0.16
N CYS A 29 -9.46 1.97 -0.24
CA CYS A 29 -8.17 2.48 0.18
C CYS A 29 -7.51 3.41 -0.82
N LYS A 30 -8.03 3.49 -2.06
CA LYS A 30 -7.42 4.39 -3.03
C LYS A 30 -7.44 5.81 -2.53
N GLY A 31 -6.33 6.49 -2.67
CA GLY A 31 -6.24 7.88 -2.26
C GLY A 31 -5.97 8.10 -0.78
N LEU A 32 -5.97 7.04 0.03
CA LEU A 32 -5.57 7.20 1.41
C LEU A 32 -4.11 7.60 1.50
N ASN A 33 -3.77 8.31 2.56
CA ASN A 33 -2.39 8.71 2.73
C ASN A 33 -1.99 8.75 4.21
N VAL A 34 -0.70 8.63 4.44
CA VAL A 34 -0.08 8.94 5.72
C VAL A 34 1.10 9.83 5.38
N GLY A 35 1.07 11.07 5.84
CA GLY A 35 2.09 12.03 5.47
C GLY A 35 2.14 12.17 3.96
N ASP A 36 3.32 11.96 3.40
CA ASP A 36 3.52 12.09 1.96
C ASP A 36 3.42 10.77 1.21
N ILE A 37 2.98 9.71 1.87
CA ILE A 37 2.80 8.41 1.24
C ILE A 37 1.32 8.22 0.93
N PHE A 38 1.02 7.91 -0.31
CA PHE A 38 -0.36 7.77 -0.79
C PHE A 38 -0.57 6.42 -1.44
N VAL A 39 -1.80 5.90 -1.34
CA VAL A 39 -2.21 4.77 -2.16
C VAL A 39 -2.49 5.31 -3.56
N SER A 40 -1.90 4.70 -4.57
CA SER A 40 -2.07 5.15 -5.94
C SER A 40 -3.54 5.04 -6.35
N SER A 41 -4.05 6.08 -7.00
CA SER A 41 -5.43 6.04 -7.50
C SER A 41 -5.55 5.23 -8.77
N LYS A 42 -4.42 4.96 -9.44
CA LYS A 42 -4.43 4.16 -10.66
C LYS A 42 -4.21 2.69 -10.38
N HIS A 43 -3.41 2.40 -9.36
CA HIS A 43 -3.03 1.03 -9.08
C HIS A 43 -3.01 0.85 -7.57
N ALA A 44 -4.08 0.30 -7.04
CA ALA A 44 -4.30 0.31 -5.60
C ALA A 44 -3.25 -0.43 -4.79
N ASN A 45 -2.50 -1.33 -5.43
CA ASN A 45 -1.45 -2.06 -4.72
C ASN A 45 -0.09 -1.38 -4.81
N PHE A 46 -0.07 -0.12 -5.21
CA PHE A 46 1.17 0.67 -5.29
C PHE A 46 1.06 1.85 -4.35
N LEU A 47 2.14 2.13 -3.66
CA LEU A 47 2.23 3.34 -2.83
C LEU A 47 3.11 4.35 -3.53
N ILE A 48 2.78 5.61 -3.35
CA ILE A 48 3.49 6.70 -3.99
C ILE A 48 4.04 7.60 -2.89
N ASN A 49 5.32 7.93 -3.01
CA ASN A 49 5.93 8.92 -2.14
C ASN A 49 5.92 10.25 -2.87
N SER A 50 5.06 11.16 -2.41
CA SER A 50 4.88 12.42 -3.11
C SER A 50 5.98 13.43 -2.83
N ASN A 51 6.74 13.25 -1.76
CA ASN A 51 7.80 14.18 -1.42
C ASN A 51 8.79 13.54 -0.48
N LYS A 52 8.57 13.67 0.82
CA LYS A 52 9.53 13.23 1.82
C LYS A 52 8.96 12.15 2.75
N GLY A 53 8.16 11.27 2.19
CA GLY A 53 7.60 10.19 2.98
C GLY A 53 8.68 9.29 3.54
N THR A 54 8.44 8.76 4.72
CA THR A 54 9.40 7.95 5.44
C THR A 54 8.99 6.51 5.46
N ALA A 55 9.92 5.63 5.83
CA ALA A 55 9.61 4.21 5.97
C ALA A 55 8.52 4.00 7.02
N SER A 56 8.54 4.78 8.09
CA SER A 56 7.49 4.68 9.11
C SER A 56 6.12 4.98 8.54
N GLU A 57 6.04 5.97 7.65
CA GLU A 57 4.76 6.31 7.04
C GLU A 57 4.29 5.22 6.11
N ILE A 58 5.21 4.58 5.39
CA ILE A 58 4.86 3.45 4.54
C ILE A 58 4.30 2.32 5.40
N GLU A 59 4.97 2.02 6.50
CA GLU A 59 4.50 0.96 7.38
C GLU A 59 3.13 1.28 7.98
N GLU A 60 2.95 2.51 8.37
CA GLU A 60 1.68 2.90 8.98
C GLU A 60 0.54 2.80 7.97
N LEU A 61 0.74 3.31 6.77
CA LEU A 61 -0.28 3.22 5.74
C LEU A 61 -0.55 1.77 5.38
N GLY A 62 0.50 0.96 5.32
CA GLY A 62 0.32 -0.46 5.03
C GLY A 62 -0.51 -1.16 6.09
N LYS A 63 -0.30 -0.81 7.36
CA LYS A 63 -1.10 -1.41 8.43
C LYS A 63 -2.57 -1.03 8.30
N ILE A 64 -2.83 0.22 7.94
CA ILE A 64 -4.20 0.65 7.72
C ILE A 64 -4.85 -0.16 6.61
N ILE A 65 -4.11 -0.36 5.52
CA ILE A 65 -4.63 -1.13 4.39
C ILE A 65 -4.89 -2.58 4.80
N ILE A 66 -3.93 -3.18 5.50
CA ILE A 66 -4.08 -4.57 5.94
C ILE A 66 -5.33 -4.70 6.81
N ASP A 67 -5.52 -3.77 7.73
CA ASP A 67 -6.67 -3.82 8.63
C ASP A 67 -7.99 -3.66 7.88
N LYS A 68 -8.02 -2.74 6.93
CA LYS A 68 -9.26 -2.51 6.17
C LYS A 68 -9.62 -3.71 5.31
N VAL A 69 -8.64 -4.33 4.68
CA VAL A 69 -8.90 -5.51 3.87
C VAL A 69 -9.33 -6.67 4.76
N TYR A 70 -8.67 -6.83 5.89
CA TYR A 70 -9.03 -7.91 6.79
C TYR A 70 -10.45 -7.74 7.32
N GLU A 71 -10.80 -6.52 7.66
CA GLU A 71 -12.12 -6.23 8.19
C GLU A 71 -13.22 -6.55 7.20
N LYS A 72 -12.95 -6.28 5.92
CA LYS A 72 -13.97 -6.47 4.90
C LYS A 72 -14.00 -7.89 4.35
N PHE A 73 -12.85 -8.50 4.17
CA PHE A 73 -12.75 -9.79 3.48
C PHE A 73 -12.25 -10.93 4.35
N ASN A 74 -11.79 -10.63 5.56
CA ASN A 74 -11.17 -11.62 6.43
C ASN A 74 -9.93 -12.25 5.79
N ILE A 75 -9.24 -11.47 4.95
CA ILE A 75 -8.01 -11.89 4.29
C ILE A 75 -6.89 -11.01 4.80
N LYS A 76 -5.80 -11.62 5.25
CA LYS A 76 -4.67 -10.89 5.76
C LYS A 76 -3.63 -10.74 4.66
N LEU A 77 -3.42 -9.51 4.22
CA LEU A 77 -2.41 -9.22 3.20
C LEU A 77 -1.01 -9.36 3.80
N GLU A 78 -0.08 -9.76 2.96
CA GLU A 78 1.33 -9.88 3.36
C GLU A 78 2.18 -8.94 2.53
N TRP A 79 3.19 -8.38 3.16
CA TRP A 79 4.09 -7.46 2.48
C TRP A 79 4.88 -8.17 1.38
N GLU A 80 4.97 -7.50 0.24
CA GLU A 80 5.82 -7.97 -0.86
C GLU A 80 7.11 -7.18 -0.89
N ILE A 81 7.03 -5.85 -0.73
CA ILE A 81 8.22 -5.01 -0.77
C ILE A 81 8.92 -5.06 0.57
N LYS A 82 10.22 -4.80 0.52
CA LYS A 82 11.01 -4.62 1.72
C LYS A 82 11.11 -3.15 2.02
N ILE A 83 10.79 -2.78 3.25
CA ILE A 83 10.87 -1.40 3.67
C ILE A 83 12.23 -1.20 4.31
N VAL A 84 13.04 -0.40 3.65
CA VAL A 84 14.38 -0.10 4.15
C VAL A 84 14.29 1.19 4.94
N GLY A 85 14.88 1.20 6.10
CA GLY A 85 14.83 2.37 6.96
C GLY A 85 15.42 3.58 6.26
N ASN A 86 14.99 4.73 6.67
CA ASN A 86 15.45 5.97 6.05
C ASN A 86 16.26 6.81 6.99
#